data_ed8c01b737fddfbbd672642a9c4a329e
#
_entry.id   ed8c01b737fddfbbd672642a9c4a329e
#
_cell.length_a   1.000
_cell.length_b   1.000
_cell.length_c   1.000
_cell.angle_alpha   90.00
_cell.angle_beta   90.00
_cell.angle_gamma   90.00
#
_symmetry.space_group_name_H-M   'P 1'
#
loop_
_entity.id
_entity.type
_entity.pdbx_description
1 polymer ?
#
loop_
_entity_poly.entity_id
_entity_poly.type
_entity_poly.pdbx_seq_one_letter_code
_entity_poly.pdbx_strand_id
1 'polypeptide(L)'
;VAAALVLVFVDTGFICSGLCSARRGFGVAMSRPARGCQNRRMETAEFIDVLRREGLLLADAAGQARLTAKVPPCPGWQVRDLVRHQGVVHRWAARFVTEGRTDAARMEEDAPEDGVLLSWFREGHARLVDGLAAAPPDLDCWYFLPAPSPLAFWARRQAHETTVHRVDAEAALGKDLTPIGTAFASDGVDELLTGFHVRAKSRVRSDRPRSLRVRAVDAPAGQGDWLMHLTADPLRTERAGMGPADCTVRGTAAELYLALWNRGPYEGLEVSGDTSLVELWQRTAAVI
;
A
#
# COMPACT_ATOMS: atom_id res chain seq x y z
N VAL A 1 19.51 -1.20 -14.22
CA VAL A 1 18.48 -0.57 -13.40
C VAL A 1 17.15 -1.04 -13.98
N ALA A 2 16.57 -2.09 -13.38
CA ALA A 2 15.32 -2.67 -13.84
C ALA A 2 14.15 -1.81 -13.37
N ALA A 3 13.29 -1.42 -14.29
CA ALA A 3 12.01 -0.81 -13.98
C ALA A 3 11.19 -1.77 -13.11
N ALA A 4 10.82 -1.34 -11.91
CA ALA A 4 9.93 -2.10 -11.07
C ALA A 4 8.51 -2.02 -11.66
N LEU A 5 8.18 -3.01 -12.47
CA LEU A 5 6.82 -3.24 -12.91
C LEU A 5 6.07 -3.76 -11.67
N VAL A 6 5.10 -3.01 -11.16
CA VAL A 6 4.17 -3.51 -10.13
C VAL A 6 3.21 -4.46 -10.83
N LEU A 7 3.70 -5.65 -11.18
CA LEU A 7 2.88 -6.75 -11.68
C LEU A 7 2.49 -7.61 -10.48
N VAL A 8 1.23 -7.53 -10.07
CA VAL A 8 0.65 -8.49 -9.13
C VAL A 8 0.47 -9.81 -9.88
N PHE A 9 1.52 -10.62 -9.95
CA PHE A 9 1.39 -12.02 -10.37
C PHE A 9 0.80 -12.83 -9.23
N VAL A 10 -0.37 -13.36 -9.45
CA VAL A 10 -1.02 -14.30 -8.55
C VAL A 10 -0.54 -15.70 -8.91
N ASP A 11 0.26 -16.28 -8.03
CA ASP A 11 0.63 -17.68 -8.12
C ASP A 11 -0.34 -18.51 -7.28
N THR A 12 -0.97 -19.48 -7.90
CA THR A 12 -1.93 -20.40 -7.27
C THR A 12 -1.18 -21.45 -6.45
N GLY A 13 -1.24 -21.36 -5.13
CA GLY A 13 -0.79 -22.43 -4.24
C GLY A 13 -0.64 -22.01 -2.80
N PHE A 14 -1.65 -22.18 -1.99
CA PHE A 14 -1.64 -22.86 -0.69
C PHE A 14 -2.99 -22.66 0.01
N ILE A 15 -3.70 -23.76 0.18
CA ILE A 15 -4.90 -23.87 1.02
C ILE A 15 -4.44 -23.99 2.47
N CYS A 16 -4.88 -23.10 3.34
CA CYS A 16 -4.74 -23.28 4.78
C CYS A 16 -6.11 -23.22 5.43
N SER A 17 -6.63 -24.40 5.75
CA SER A 17 -7.86 -24.57 6.52
C SER A 17 -7.56 -24.36 8.00
N GLY A 18 -8.19 -23.36 8.62
CA GLY A 18 -8.08 -23.11 10.06
C GLY A 18 -9.45 -22.83 10.64
N LEU A 19 -10.07 -23.86 11.21
CA LEU A 19 -11.29 -23.76 12.03
C LEU A 19 -11.00 -22.96 13.30
N CYS A 20 -11.76 -21.93 13.59
CA CYS A 20 -11.79 -21.29 14.90
C CYS A 20 -13.21 -21.15 15.41
N SER A 21 -13.45 -21.78 16.55
CA SER A 21 -14.69 -21.95 17.29
C SER A 21 -15.14 -20.65 17.98
N ALA A 22 -16.43 -20.36 17.88
CA ALA A 22 -17.09 -19.23 18.55
C ALA A 22 -17.32 -19.49 20.05
N ARG A 23 -16.99 -18.54 20.90
CA ARG A 23 -17.55 -18.44 22.26
C ARG A 23 -18.26 -17.10 22.43
N ARG A 24 -19.54 -17.17 22.79
CA ARG A 24 -20.40 -16.05 23.19
C ARG A 24 -20.07 -15.65 24.62
N GLY A 25 -19.90 -14.34 24.85
CA GLY A 25 -19.82 -13.74 26.18
C GLY A 25 -20.74 -12.52 26.27
N PHE A 26 -21.67 -12.52 27.20
CA PHE A 26 -22.56 -11.41 27.58
C PHE A 26 -21.72 -10.30 28.24
N GLY A 27 -21.95 -9.05 27.90
CA GLY A 27 -21.25 -7.92 28.51
C GLY A 27 -22.13 -6.69 28.69
N VAL A 28 -22.12 -6.20 29.87
CA VAL A 28 -22.82 -5.07 30.50
C VAL A 28 -22.46 -3.73 29.83
N ALA A 29 -23.48 -2.88 29.63
CA ALA A 29 -23.33 -1.51 29.16
C ALA A 29 -22.67 -0.63 30.24
N MET A 30 -21.52 -0.04 29.91
CA MET A 30 -20.89 1.03 30.70
C MET A 30 -20.80 2.31 29.85
N SER A 31 -21.14 3.42 30.50
CA SER A 31 -21.18 4.80 30.02
C SER A 31 -19.85 5.26 29.38
N ARG A 32 -19.97 5.98 28.27
CA ARG A 32 -18.85 6.56 27.49
C ARG A 32 -18.10 7.63 28.28
N PRO A 33 -16.80 7.51 28.46
CA PRO A 33 -15.96 8.66 28.84
C PRO A 33 -15.60 9.47 27.59
N ALA A 34 -15.24 10.74 27.81
CA ALA A 34 -14.91 11.76 26.82
C ALA A 34 -13.82 11.32 25.83
N ARG A 35 -13.92 11.82 24.59
CA ARG A 35 -13.01 11.53 23.48
C ARG A 35 -11.57 12.02 23.80
N GLY A 36 -10.79 11.14 24.38
CA GLY A 36 -9.32 11.23 24.38
C GLY A 36 -8.82 10.76 23.02
N CYS A 37 -7.70 11.31 22.58
CA CYS A 37 -6.98 10.95 21.35
C CYS A 37 -6.69 9.44 21.37
N GLN A 38 -7.58 8.64 20.80
CA GLN A 38 -7.47 7.18 20.83
C GLN A 38 -6.49 6.73 19.74
N ASN A 39 -5.59 5.87 20.13
CA ASN A 39 -4.67 5.05 19.34
C ASN A 39 -5.45 4.10 18.39
N ARG A 40 -6.17 4.66 17.41
CA ARG A 40 -7.15 3.95 16.58
C ARG A 40 -6.55 3.66 15.20
N ARG A 41 -6.58 2.39 14.80
CA ARG A 41 -6.31 2.02 13.40
C ARG A 41 -7.39 2.62 12.49
N MET A 42 -7.03 2.89 11.25
CA MET A 42 -7.99 3.35 10.25
C MET A 42 -9.05 2.28 9.97
N GLU A 43 -10.27 2.75 9.79
CA GLU A 43 -11.43 1.90 9.47
C GLU A 43 -11.60 1.76 7.94
N THR A 44 -12.31 0.73 7.51
CA THR A 44 -12.58 0.45 6.09
C THR A 44 -13.17 1.68 5.36
N ALA A 45 -14.11 2.39 5.98
CA ALA A 45 -14.72 3.58 5.40
C ALA A 45 -13.70 4.71 5.17
N GLU A 46 -12.75 4.89 6.08
CA GLU A 46 -11.70 5.90 5.93
C GLU A 46 -10.77 5.59 4.75
N PHE A 47 -10.45 4.32 4.52
CA PHE A 47 -9.70 3.91 3.33
C PHE A 47 -10.49 4.14 2.03
N ILE A 48 -11.79 3.89 2.02
CA ILE A 48 -12.64 4.18 0.86
C ILE A 48 -12.66 5.68 0.57
N ASP A 49 -12.73 6.54 1.59
CA ASP A 49 -12.67 7.99 1.42
C ASP A 49 -11.31 8.47 0.90
N VAL A 50 -10.22 7.87 1.38
CA VAL A 50 -8.88 8.12 0.83
C VAL A 50 -8.83 7.68 -0.63
N LEU A 51 -9.24 6.46 -0.96
CA LEU A 51 -9.26 5.96 -2.35
C LEU A 51 -10.02 6.91 -3.28
N ARG A 52 -11.21 7.36 -2.86
CA ARG A 52 -12.03 8.32 -3.63
C ARG A 52 -11.25 9.59 -3.94
N ARG A 53 -10.64 10.20 -2.95
CA ARG A 53 -9.86 11.42 -3.09
C ARG A 53 -8.62 11.22 -3.96
N GLU A 54 -7.83 10.19 -3.68
CA GLU A 54 -6.56 9.95 -4.35
C GLU A 54 -6.74 9.63 -5.85
N GLY A 55 -7.80 8.91 -6.21
CA GLY A 55 -8.10 8.63 -7.62
C GLY A 55 -8.53 9.88 -8.40
N LEU A 56 -9.25 10.81 -7.76
CA LEU A 56 -9.55 12.10 -8.37
C LEU A 56 -8.30 12.95 -8.58
N LEU A 57 -7.42 13.03 -7.58
CA LEU A 57 -6.14 13.73 -7.67
C LEU A 57 -5.23 13.11 -8.75
N LEU A 58 -5.17 11.78 -8.85
CA LEU A 58 -4.43 11.09 -9.91
C LEU A 58 -4.97 11.46 -11.29
N ALA A 59 -6.30 11.42 -11.48
CA ALA A 59 -6.93 11.77 -12.75
C ALA A 59 -6.68 13.21 -13.14
N ASP A 60 -6.67 14.13 -12.16
CA ASP A 60 -6.43 15.54 -12.39
C ASP A 60 -4.96 15.82 -12.71
N ALA A 61 -4.03 15.20 -12.00
CA ALA A 61 -2.60 15.29 -12.30
C ALA A 61 -2.28 14.72 -13.69
N ALA A 62 -2.81 13.55 -14.02
CA ALA A 62 -2.64 12.93 -15.34
C ALA A 62 -3.27 13.75 -16.47
N GLY A 63 -4.41 14.42 -16.20
CA GLY A 63 -5.08 15.32 -17.17
C GLY A 63 -4.33 16.63 -17.40
N GLN A 64 -3.58 17.12 -16.42
CA GLN A 64 -2.73 18.30 -16.56
C GLN A 64 -1.38 17.96 -17.23
N ALA A 65 -0.87 16.75 -17.01
CA ALA A 65 0.32 16.26 -17.67
C ALA A 65 0.00 15.86 -19.12
N ARG A 66 1.01 15.87 -19.98
CA ARG A 66 0.88 15.22 -21.29
C ARG A 66 0.94 13.71 -21.08
N LEU A 67 0.09 12.94 -21.76
CA LEU A 67 0.10 11.47 -21.68
C LEU A 67 1.46 10.86 -22.07
N THR A 68 2.27 11.59 -22.84
CA THR A 68 3.65 11.21 -23.20
C THR A 68 4.71 11.67 -22.19
N ALA A 69 4.35 12.41 -21.14
CA ALA A 69 5.30 12.84 -20.12
C ALA A 69 5.88 11.61 -19.40
N LYS A 70 7.18 11.65 -19.11
CA LYS A 70 7.84 10.58 -18.33
C LYS A 70 7.38 10.61 -16.89
N VAL A 71 7.29 9.46 -16.28
CA VAL A 71 7.00 9.26 -14.85
C VAL A 71 8.32 9.00 -14.13
N PRO A 72 8.92 10.01 -13.44
CA PRO A 72 10.27 9.89 -12.90
C PRO A 72 10.49 8.70 -11.96
N PRO A 73 9.54 8.36 -11.03
CA PRO A 73 9.71 7.21 -10.14
C PRO A 73 9.53 5.85 -10.83
N CYS A 74 8.99 5.81 -12.06
CA CYS A 74 8.73 4.59 -12.81
C CYS A 74 9.52 4.61 -14.14
N PRO A 75 10.84 4.29 -14.13
CA PRO A 75 11.66 4.34 -15.32
C PRO A 75 11.07 3.54 -16.49
N GLY A 76 10.95 4.19 -17.64
CA GLY A 76 10.35 3.61 -18.85
C GLY A 76 8.85 3.85 -18.99
N TRP A 77 8.18 4.37 -17.97
CA TRP A 77 6.76 4.71 -18.06
C TRP A 77 6.53 6.16 -18.50
N GLN A 78 5.44 6.32 -19.24
CA GLN A 78 4.79 7.58 -19.50
C GLN A 78 3.49 7.67 -18.70
N VAL A 79 2.91 8.86 -18.58
CA VAL A 79 1.64 9.07 -17.87
C VAL A 79 0.53 8.16 -18.44
N ARG A 80 0.50 7.92 -19.76
CA ARG A 80 -0.44 6.96 -20.36
C ARG A 80 -0.31 5.55 -19.78
N ASP A 81 0.91 5.09 -19.53
CA ASP A 81 1.16 3.74 -19.01
C ASP A 81 0.72 3.64 -17.56
N LEU A 82 0.96 4.68 -16.76
CA LEU A 82 0.48 4.81 -15.39
C LEU A 82 -1.05 4.76 -15.32
N VAL A 83 -1.75 5.53 -16.16
CA VAL A 83 -3.23 5.60 -16.19
C VAL A 83 -3.82 4.27 -16.65
N ARG A 84 -3.22 3.62 -17.65
CA ARG A 84 -3.62 2.28 -18.11
C ARG A 84 -3.48 1.26 -16.98
N HIS A 85 -2.29 1.20 -16.38
CA HIS A 85 -2.02 0.29 -15.27
C HIS A 85 -3.05 0.46 -14.16
N GLN A 86 -3.20 1.66 -13.63
CA GLN A 86 -4.08 1.92 -12.50
C GLN A 86 -5.56 1.70 -12.84
N GLY A 87 -5.98 2.01 -14.07
CA GLY A 87 -7.34 1.74 -14.54
C GLY A 87 -7.66 0.25 -14.65
N VAL A 88 -6.67 -0.57 -15.07
CA VAL A 88 -6.77 -2.04 -15.07
C VAL A 88 -6.84 -2.58 -13.63
N VAL A 89 -5.96 -2.10 -12.75
CA VAL A 89 -5.95 -2.50 -11.33
C VAL A 89 -7.29 -2.19 -10.65
N HIS A 90 -7.88 -1.02 -10.89
CA HIS A 90 -9.18 -0.67 -10.31
C HIS A 90 -10.30 -1.61 -10.79
N ARG A 91 -10.35 -1.93 -12.08
CA ARG A 91 -11.36 -2.85 -12.64
C ARG A 91 -11.18 -4.27 -12.14
N TRP A 92 -9.93 -4.73 -12.08
CA TRP A 92 -9.60 -6.03 -11.53
C TRP A 92 -10.05 -6.16 -10.07
N ALA A 93 -9.75 -5.17 -9.22
CA ALA A 93 -10.19 -5.13 -7.83
C ALA A 93 -11.72 -5.06 -7.70
N ALA A 94 -12.38 -4.24 -8.54
CA ALA A 94 -13.83 -4.10 -8.53
C ALA A 94 -14.53 -5.43 -8.80
N ARG A 95 -14.00 -6.31 -9.68
CA ARG A 95 -14.61 -7.63 -9.97
C ARG A 95 -14.65 -8.53 -8.74
N PHE A 96 -13.62 -8.55 -7.90
CA PHE A 96 -13.65 -9.32 -6.64
C PHE A 96 -14.73 -8.79 -5.70
N VAL A 97 -14.83 -7.49 -5.56
CA VAL A 97 -15.75 -6.83 -4.62
C VAL A 97 -17.20 -6.93 -5.09
N THR A 98 -17.47 -6.73 -6.38
CA THR A 98 -18.85 -6.66 -6.91
C THR A 98 -19.40 -8.01 -7.36
N GLU A 99 -18.54 -8.95 -7.74
CA GLU A 99 -18.93 -10.28 -8.21
C GLU A 99 -18.73 -11.38 -7.14
N GLY A 100 -18.09 -11.05 -5.99
CA GLY A 100 -17.80 -12.03 -4.93
C GLY A 100 -16.88 -13.17 -5.39
N ARG A 101 -15.90 -12.89 -6.26
CA ARG A 101 -15.01 -13.94 -6.80
C ARG A 101 -14.08 -14.46 -5.71
N THR A 102 -14.08 -15.76 -5.51
CA THR A 102 -13.26 -16.45 -4.49
C THR A 102 -11.97 -17.04 -5.04
N ASP A 103 -11.80 -17.07 -6.35
CA ASP A 103 -10.60 -17.54 -7.03
C ASP A 103 -9.69 -16.39 -7.47
N ALA A 104 -8.40 -16.63 -7.46
CA ALA A 104 -7.43 -15.70 -8.01
C ALA A 104 -7.63 -15.52 -9.52
N ALA A 105 -7.81 -14.28 -9.96
CA ALA A 105 -7.98 -13.97 -11.37
C ALA A 105 -6.83 -13.08 -11.89
N ARG A 106 -6.43 -13.28 -13.13
CA ARG A 106 -5.46 -12.41 -13.80
C ARG A 106 -6.07 -11.05 -14.12
N MET A 107 -5.23 -10.03 -14.18
CA MET A 107 -5.60 -8.74 -14.74
C MET A 107 -5.54 -8.85 -16.25
N GLU A 108 -6.72 -8.90 -16.90
CA GLU A 108 -6.86 -9.17 -18.34
C GLU A 108 -7.62 -8.06 -19.08
N GLU A 109 -7.74 -6.89 -18.49
CA GLU A 109 -8.46 -5.81 -19.17
C GLU A 109 -7.54 -5.03 -20.10
N ASP A 110 -7.91 -4.93 -21.36
CA ASP A 110 -7.28 -4.06 -22.33
C ASP A 110 -7.68 -2.59 -22.06
N ALA A 111 -6.70 -1.75 -21.89
CA ALA A 111 -6.92 -0.31 -21.78
C ALA A 111 -7.18 0.29 -23.18
N PRO A 112 -8.07 1.30 -23.27
CA PRO A 112 -8.42 1.92 -24.54
C PRO A 112 -7.32 2.85 -25.08
N GLU A 113 -7.57 3.39 -26.25
CA GLU A 113 -6.75 4.44 -26.86
C GLU A 113 -6.69 5.71 -26.01
N ASP A 114 -5.62 6.48 -26.17
CA ASP A 114 -5.32 7.70 -25.39
C ASP A 114 -6.46 8.71 -25.33
N GLY A 115 -7.23 8.87 -26.41
CA GLY A 115 -8.29 9.85 -26.51
C GLY A 115 -9.43 9.69 -25.49
N VAL A 116 -9.66 8.47 -25.00
CA VAL A 116 -10.69 8.14 -24.01
C VAL A 116 -10.11 7.57 -22.70
N LEU A 117 -8.78 7.53 -22.58
CA LEU A 117 -8.10 6.86 -21.50
C LEU A 117 -8.43 7.44 -20.13
N LEU A 118 -8.49 8.78 -20.00
CA LEU A 118 -8.80 9.44 -18.73
C LEU A 118 -10.27 9.26 -18.31
N SER A 119 -11.22 9.30 -19.23
CA SER A 119 -12.62 9.00 -18.91
C SER A 119 -12.79 7.55 -18.49
N TRP A 120 -12.17 6.63 -19.21
CA TRP A 120 -12.15 5.20 -18.86
C TRP A 120 -11.55 4.97 -17.46
N PHE A 121 -10.44 5.64 -17.11
CA PHE A 121 -9.87 5.54 -15.76
C PHE A 121 -10.87 6.03 -14.70
N ARG A 122 -11.46 7.24 -14.88
CA ARG A 122 -12.43 7.80 -13.92
C ARG A 122 -13.64 6.90 -13.71
N GLU A 123 -14.17 6.28 -14.76
CA GLU A 123 -15.27 5.34 -14.68
C GLU A 123 -14.90 4.08 -13.85
N GLY A 124 -13.72 3.50 -14.11
CA GLY A 124 -13.22 2.34 -13.36
C GLY A 124 -12.98 2.65 -11.89
N HIS A 125 -12.41 3.82 -11.61
CA HIS A 125 -12.22 4.31 -10.25
C HIS A 125 -13.55 4.50 -9.51
N ALA A 126 -14.52 5.19 -10.12
CA ALA A 126 -15.84 5.38 -9.53
C ALA A 126 -16.54 4.04 -9.24
N ARG A 127 -16.52 3.11 -10.21
CA ARG A 127 -17.08 1.77 -10.04
C ARG A 127 -16.46 1.01 -8.85
N LEU A 128 -15.13 1.09 -8.66
CA LEU A 128 -14.46 0.46 -7.54
C LEU A 128 -14.87 1.10 -6.21
N VAL A 129 -14.86 2.43 -6.13
CA VAL A 129 -15.26 3.17 -4.92
C VAL A 129 -16.70 2.85 -4.52
N ASP A 130 -17.63 2.88 -5.49
CA ASP A 130 -19.04 2.58 -5.26
C ASP A 130 -19.25 1.11 -4.86
N GLY A 131 -18.52 0.19 -5.51
CA GLY A 131 -18.54 -1.24 -5.17
C GLY A 131 -18.08 -1.50 -3.74
N LEU A 132 -16.97 -0.90 -3.31
CA LEU A 132 -16.47 -1.01 -1.94
C LEU A 132 -17.44 -0.38 -0.91
N ALA A 133 -18.03 0.76 -1.24
CA ALA A 133 -18.96 1.43 -0.34
C ALA A 133 -20.30 0.68 -0.18
N ALA A 134 -20.72 -0.04 -1.22
CA ALA A 134 -21.97 -0.82 -1.22
C ALA A 134 -21.78 -2.29 -0.77
N ALA A 135 -20.53 -2.76 -0.66
CA ALA A 135 -20.26 -4.15 -0.31
C ALA A 135 -20.75 -4.51 1.10
N PRO A 136 -21.35 -5.70 1.28
CA PRO A 136 -21.79 -6.14 2.59
C PRO A 136 -20.59 -6.42 3.51
N PRO A 137 -20.73 -6.24 4.84
CA PRO A 137 -19.63 -6.45 5.80
C PRO A 137 -19.06 -7.88 5.81
N ASP A 138 -19.87 -8.84 5.42
CA ASP A 138 -19.54 -10.26 5.32
C ASP A 138 -19.16 -10.71 3.89
N LEU A 139 -18.79 -9.76 3.02
CA LEU A 139 -18.29 -10.05 1.69
C LEU A 139 -17.24 -11.17 1.76
N ASP A 140 -17.49 -12.25 1.03
CA ASP A 140 -16.50 -13.29 0.78
C ASP A 140 -15.98 -13.16 -0.65
N CYS A 141 -14.67 -12.90 -0.77
CA CYS A 141 -13.97 -12.87 -2.05
C CYS A 141 -12.47 -13.09 -1.85
N TRP A 142 -11.78 -13.39 -2.93
CA TRP A 142 -10.34 -13.59 -2.89
C TRP A 142 -9.56 -12.33 -2.49
N TYR A 143 -8.49 -12.53 -1.72
CA TYR A 143 -7.51 -11.50 -1.35
C TYR A 143 -6.14 -12.16 -1.06
N PHE A 144 -5.04 -11.38 -0.98
CA PHE A 144 -3.69 -11.95 -1.01
C PHE A 144 -2.73 -11.45 0.09
N LEU A 145 -3.14 -10.53 0.96
CA LEU A 145 -2.39 -10.15 2.17
C LEU A 145 -3.29 -10.34 3.39
N PRO A 146 -2.71 -10.62 4.58
CA PRO A 146 -3.48 -10.72 5.80
C PRO A 146 -4.29 -9.45 6.10
N ALA A 147 -5.57 -9.61 6.34
CA ALA A 147 -6.50 -8.52 6.67
C ALA A 147 -7.65 -9.05 7.56
N PRO A 148 -8.37 -8.15 8.27
CA PRO A 148 -9.53 -8.54 9.09
C PRO A 148 -10.69 -9.13 8.27
N SER A 149 -10.86 -8.69 7.02
CA SER A 149 -11.85 -9.21 6.08
C SER A 149 -11.42 -8.91 4.64
N PRO A 150 -11.98 -9.61 3.62
CA PRO A 150 -11.75 -9.27 2.22
C PRO A 150 -12.08 -7.82 1.88
N LEU A 151 -13.18 -7.27 2.40
CA LEU A 151 -13.56 -5.88 2.20
C LEU A 151 -12.51 -4.91 2.79
N ALA A 152 -12.04 -5.16 4.01
CA ALA A 152 -10.99 -4.36 4.63
C ALA A 152 -9.67 -4.43 3.84
N PHE A 153 -9.33 -5.61 3.30
CA PHE A 153 -8.17 -5.78 2.44
C PHE A 153 -8.28 -4.91 1.18
N TRP A 154 -9.38 -5.03 0.44
CA TRP A 154 -9.52 -4.33 -0.84
C TRP A 154 -9.58 -2.82 -0.68
N ALA A 155 -10.29 -2.32 0.34
CA ALA A 155 -10.33 -0.89 0.64
C ALA A 155 -8.93 -0.34 0.97
N ARG A 156 -8.20 -0.99 1.89
CA ARG A 156 -6.84 -0.61 2.29
C ARG A 156 -5.87 -0.67 1.11
N ARG A 157 -5.82 -1.81 0.42
CA ARG A 157 -4.87 -2.03 -0.67
C ARG A 157 -5.06 -1.03 -1.81
N GLN A 158 -6.32 -0.83 -2.22
CA GLN A 158 -6.60 0.09 -3.33
C GLN A 158 -6.37 1.55 -2.95
N ALA A 159 -6.58 1.94 -1.69
CA ALA A 159 -6.22 3.27 -1.22
C ALA A 159 -4.69 3.50 -1.31
N HIS A 160 -3.87 2.56 -0.83
CA HIS A 160 -2.40 2.69 -0.92
C HIS A 160 -1.90 2.62 -2.37
N GLU A 161 -2.40 1.69 -3.17
CA GLU A 161 -2.05 1.56 -4.60
C GLU A 161 -2.29 2.86 -5.35
N THR A 162 -3.51 3.41 -5.17
CA THR A 162 -3.90 4.65 -5.84
C THR A 162 -3.09 5.86 -5.34
N THR A 163 -2.76 5.91 -4.05
CA THR A 163 -1.94 6.99 -3.49
C THR A 163 -0.52 6.97 -4.03
N VAL A 164 0.13 5.80 -4.11
CA VAL A 164 1.48 5.66 -4.68
C VAL A 164 1.48 6.14 -6.13
N HIS A 165 0.49 5.74 -6.92
CA HIS A 165 0.40 6.13 -8.31
C HIS A 165 -0.09 7.58 -8.53
N ARG A 166 -0.82 8.17 -7.57
CA ARG A 166 -1.08 9.62 -7.56
C ARG A 166 0.22 10.40 -7.37
N VAL A 167 1.10 9.96 -6.47
CA VAL A 167 2.44 10.54 -6.31
C VAL A 167 3.23 10.44 -7.61
N ASP A 168 3.19 9.31 -8.31
CA ASP A 168 3.83 9.11 -9.60
C ASP A 168 3.31 10.09 -10.66
N ALA A 169 1.99 10.35 -10.71
CA ALA A 169 1.37 11.30 -11.62
C ALA A 169 1.75 12.75 -11.30
N GLU A 170 1.77 13.12 -10.01
CA GLU A 170 2.18 14.46 -9.57
C GLU A 170 3.67 14.71 -9.84
N ALA A 171 4.53 13.69 -9.65
CA ALA A 171 5.95 13.78 -9.98
C ALA A 171 6.18 14.03 -11.48
N ALA A 172 5.31 13.50 -12.36
CA ALA A 172 5.37 13.78 -13.79
C ALA A 172 5.03 15.25 -14.15
N LEU A 173 4.32 15.96 -13.27
CA LEU A 173 4.06 17.40 -13.40
C LEU A 173 5.23 18.26 -12.90
N GLY A 174 6.14 17.72 -12.09
CA GLY A 174 7.19 18.47 -11.41
C GLY A 174 6.64 19.49 -10.39
N LYS A 175 5.48 19.22 -9.79
CA LYS A 175 4.86 20.03 -8.75
C LYS A 175 5.08 19.43 -7.37
N ASP A 176 4.85 20.24 -6.32
CA ASP A 176 4.82 19.75 -4.95
C ASP A 176 3.75 18.67 -4.80
N LEU A 177 4.08 17.63 -4.04
CA LEU A 177 3.18 16.51 -3.80
C LEU A 177 2.03 16.93 -2.86
N THR A 178 0.82 16.50 -3.18
CA THR A 178 -0.31 16.62 -2.25
C THR A 178 0.01 15.88 -0.95
N PRO A 179 -0.14 16.52 0.22
CA PRO A 179 0.21 15.93 1.51
C PRO A 179 -0.51 14.60 1.78
N ILE A 180 0.21 13.67 2.39
CA ILE A 180 -0.30 12.38 2.86
C ILE A 180 -0.47 12.45 4.37
N GLY A 181 -1.67 12.12 4.88
CA GLY A 181 -1.95 12.19 6.32
C GLY A 181 -1.17 11.12 7.12
N THR A 182 -0.69 11.49 8.30
CA THR A 182 0.17 10.65 9.16
C THR A 182 -0.39 9.27 9.43
N ALA A 183 -1.67 9.15 9.80
CA ALA A 183 -2.29 7.85 10.11
C ALA A 183 -2.29 6.92 8.89
N PHE A 184 -2.65 7.45 7.72
CA PHE A 184 -2.66 6.70 6.46
C PHE A 184 -1.24 6.32 6.02
N ALA A 185 -0.29 7.25 6.08
CA ALA A 185 1.10 6.97 5.73
C ALA A 185 1.71 5.89 6.64
N SER A 186 1.49 5.97 7.96
CA SER A 186 1.93 4.96 8.92
C SER A 186 1.32 3.58 8.62
N ASP A 187 0.03 3.53 8.26
CA ASP A 187 -0.64 2.30 7.85
C ASP A 187 -0.04 1.73 6.56
N GLY A 188 0.32 2.57 5.58
CA GLY A 188 0.95 2.12 4.34
C GLY A 188 2.38 1.62 4.53
N VAL A 189 3.14 2.19 5.46
CA VAL A 189 4.42 1.60 5.90
C VAL A 189 4.18 0.22 6.51
N ASP A 190 3.17 0.09 7.38
CA ASP A 190 2.81 -1.19 7.98
C ASP A 190 2.42 -2.24 6.92
N GLU A 191 1.59 -1.89 5.93
CA GLU A 191 1.21 -2.80 4.83
C GLU A 191 2.44 -3.28 4.05
N LEU A 192 3.35 -2.36 3.72
CA LEU A 192 4.56 -2.68 2.99
C LEU A 192 5.46 -3.65 3.77
N LEU A 193 5.74 -3.34 5.04
CA LEU A 193 6.71 -4.07 5.84
C LEU A 193 6.17 -5.40 6.40
N THR A 194 4.87 -5.47 6.71
CA THR A 194 4.26 -6.66 7.34
C THR A 194 3.41 -7.50 6.38
N GLY A 195 3.06 -6.93 5.22
CA GLY A 195 2.28 -7.61 4.19
C GLY A 195 3.13 -8.03 3.00
N PHE A 196 3.71 -7.06 2.29
CA PHE A 196 4.42 -7.35 1.03
C PHE A 196 5.77 -8.02 1.24
N HIS A 197 6.63 -7.44 2.08
CA HIS A 197 8.03 -7.88 2.16
C HIS A 197 8.26 -9.12 3.01
N VAL A 198 7.28 -9.58 3.78
CA VAL A 198 7.32 -10.89 4.47
C VAL A 198 7.02 -12.07 3.53
N ARG A 199 6.59 -11.82 2.30
CA ARG A 199 6.26 -12.87 1.32
C ARG A 199 7.52 -13.48 0.71
N ALA A 200 7.40 -14.75 0.29
CA ALA A 200 8.49 -15.46 -0.38
C ALA A 200 8.99 -14.75 -1.65
N LYS A 201 8.12 -14.02 -2.34
CA LYS A 201 8.46 -13.24 -3.55
C LYS A 201 9.33 -12.00 -3.28
N SER A 202 9.38 -11.50 -2.05
CA SER A 202 10.23 -10.34 -1.71
C SER A 202 11.69 -10.65 -2.03
N ARG A 203 12.38 -9.69 -2.60
CA ARG A 203 13.83 -9.76 -2.87
C ARG A 203 14.68 -9.11 -1.79
N VAL A 204 14.03 -8.55 -0.76
CA VAL A 204 14.74 -7.99 0.40
C VAL A 204 15.30 -9.14 1.23
N ARG A 205 16.58 -9.44 1.04
CA ARG A 205 17.30 -10.54 1.68
C ARG A 205 18.69 -10.08 2.10
N SER A 206 19.28 -10.76 3.07
CA SER A 206 20.68 -10.58 3.46
C SER A 206 21.35 -11.95 3.59
N ASP A 207 22.59 -12.04 3.18
CA ASP A 207 23.44 -13.25 3.29
C ASP A 207 23.83 -13.59 4.74
N ARG A 208 23.67 -12.61 5.63
CA ARG A 208 23.88 -12.75 7.08
C ARG A 208 22.73 -12.10 7.86
N PRO A 209 22.47 -12.52 9.11
CA PRO A 209 21.47 -11.87 9.94
C PRO A 209 21.77 -10.38 10.12
N ARG A 210 20.80 -9.53 9.81
CA ARG A 210 20.84 -8.07 9.98
C ARG A 210 19.48 -7.55 10.39
N SER A 211 19.45 -6.37 10.98
CA SER A 211 18.23 -5.74 11.45
C SER A 211 18.12 -4.28 10.98
N LEU A 212 16.96 -3.92 10.46
CA LEU A 212 16.64 -2.55 10.06
C LEU A 212 15.40 -2.09 10.83
N ARG A 213 15.53 -0.97 11.54
CA ARG A 213 14.42 -0.33 12.24
C ARG A 213 13.91 0.86 11.44
N VAL A 214 12.58 0.97 11.35
CA VAL A 214 11.89 2.14 10.80
C VAL A 214 11.04 2.77 11.89
N ARG A 215 11.16 4.10 12.09
CA ARG A 215 10.42 4.82 13.14
C ARG A 215 9.78 6.09 12.60
N ALA A 216 8.46 6.14 12.61
CA ALA A 216 7.69 7.36 12.35
C ALA A 216 7.59 8.18 13.63
N VAL A 217 8.16 9.39 13.61
CA VAL A 217 8.28 10.25 14.81
C VAL A 217 6.99 10.98 15.16
N ASP A 218 6.08 11.09 14.21
CA ASP A 218 4.78 11.75 14.32
C ASP A 218 3.61 10.77 14.46
N ALA A 219 3.87 9.46 14.41
CA ALA A 219 2.84 8.43 14.59
C ALA A 219 2.43 8.31 16.06
N PRO A 220 1.17 7.93 16.35
CA PRO A 220 0.72 7.67 17.72
C PRO A 220 1.57 6.62 18.42
N ALA A 221 1.68 6.72 19.75
CA ALA A 221 2.45 5.77 20.56
C ALA A 221 2.02 4.31 20.29
N GLY A 222 3.00 3.43 20.06
CA GLY A 222 2.79 2.03 19.72
C GLY A 222 2.43 1.75 18.25
N GLN A 223 2.35 2.81 17.44
CA GLN A 223 2.17 2.73 15.98
C GLN A 223 3.33 3.48 15.31
N GLY A 224 4.03 2.95 14.40
CA GLY A 224 5.11 3.67 13.73
C GLY A 224 6.52 3.26 14.18
N ASP A 225 6.66 2.09 14.76
CA ASP A 225 7.96 1.47 15.04
C ASP A 225 7.93 0.04 14.51
N TRP A 226 8.80 -0.27 13.56
CA TRP A 226 8.93 -1.60 12.94
C TRP A 226 10.39 -2.02 13.00
N LEU A 227 10.63 -3.23 13.51
CA LEU A 227 11.94 -3.89 13.49
C LEU A 227 11.90 -5.04 12.48
N MET A 228 12.70 -4.94 11.45
CA MET A 228 12.84 -5.94 10.40
C MET A 228 14.08 -6.78 10.63
N HIS A 229 13.93 -8.10 10.52
CA HIS A 229 15.02 -9.08 10.56
C HIS A 229 15.25 -9.62 9.15
N LEU A 230 16.44 -9.31 8.60
CA LEU A 230 16.87 -9.72 7.28
C LEU A 230 17.80 -10.93 7.38
N THR A 231 17.49 -11.97 6.63
CA THR A 231 18.30 -13.17 6.47
C THR A 231 18.21 -13.64 5.00
N ALA A 232 18.72 -14.81 4.68
CA ALA A 232 18.48 -15.46 3.38
C ALA A 232 17.00 -15.88 3.20
N ASP A 233 16.25 -16.03 4.30
CA ASP A 233 14.82 -16.34 4.30
C ASP A 233 13.94 -15.10 4.09
N PRO A 234 12.61 -15.23 3.93
CA PRO A 234 11.66 -14.13 3.90
C PRO A 234 11.81 -13.21 5.11
N LEU A 235 11.70 -11.89 4.85
CA LEU A 235 11.77 -10.85 5.86
C LEU A 235 10.77 -11.14 7.00
N ARG A 236 11.21 -10.96 8.25
CA ARG A 236 10.34 -10.98 9.42
C ARG A 236 10.28 -9.60 10.02
N THR A 237 9.09 -9.06 10.22
CA THR A 237 8.85 -7.73 10.76
C THR A 237 8.09 -7.81 12.07
N GLU A 238 8.58 -7.11 13.10
CA GLU A 238 7.95 -6.95 14.39
C GLU A 238 7.49 -5.50 14.58
N ARG A 239 6.22 -5.30 14.96
CA ARG A 239 5.74 -3.97 15.40
C ARG A 239 6.20 -3.72 16.81
N ALA A 240 6.71 -2.50 17.09
CA ALA A 240 7.27 -2.12 18.38
C ALA A 240 8.34 -3.09 18.88
N GLY A 241 9.16 -3.63 17.97
CA GLY A 241 10.21 -4.59 18.28
C GLY A 241 11.21 -4.03 19.31
N MET A 242 11.67 -4.89 20.23
CA MET A 242 12.62 -4.49 21.26
C MET A 242 14.08 -4.74 20.81
N GLY A 243 15.00 -4.01 21.40
CA GLY A 243 16.44 -4.17 21.20
C GLY A 243 17.05 -3.22 20.17
N PRO A 244 18.37 -3.28 19.97
CA PRO A 244 19.10 -2.49 18.99
C PRO A 244 18.81 -2.99 17.57
N ALA A 245 19.10 -2.14 16.59
CA ALA A 245 19.10 -2.49 15.17
C ALA A 245 20.44 -2.10 14.54
N ASP A 246 20.87 -2.84 13.51
CA ASP A 246 22.10 -2.53 12.79
C ASP A 246 21.99 -1.20 12.04
N CYS A 247 20.78 -0.89 11.55
CA CYS A 247 20.45 0.41 10.96
C CYS A 247 19.09 0.88 11.48
N THR A 248 18.95 2.18 11.69
CA THR A 248 17.67 2.83 12.02
C THR A 248 17.41 3.97 11.08
N VAL A 249 16.19 4.03 10.51
CA VAL A 249 15.68 5.10 9.66
C VAL A 249 14.52 5.76 10.38
N ARG A 250 14.60 7.09 10.60
CA ARG A 250 13.58 7.88 11.31
C ARG A 250 13.15 9.07 10.47
N GLY A 251 11.88 9.40 10.54
CA GLY A 251 11.28 10.56 9.88
C GLY A 251 9.81 10.64 10.17
N THR A 252 9.09 11.55 9.54
CA THR A 252 7.62 11.54 9.57
C THR A 252 7.07 10.31 8.84
N ALA A 253 5.87 9.91 9.19
CA ALA A 253 5.23 8.76 8.51
C ALA A 253 5.12 8.97 7.00
N ALA A 254 4.81 10.21 6.57
CA ALA A 254 4.71 10.54 5.14
C ALA A 254 6.05 10.44 4.40
N GLU A 255 7.15 10.94 4.99
CA GLU A 255 8.50 10.80 4.42
C GLU A 255 8.91 9.34 4.33
N LEU A 256 8.70 8.56 5.39
CA LEU A 256 8.99 7.13 5.40
C LEU A 256 8.16 6.37 4.38
N TYR A 257 6.86 6.68 4.26
CA TYR A 257 5.99 6.08 3.26
C TYR A 257 6.55 6.28 1.85
N LEU A 258 6.88 7.51 1.50
CA LEU A 258 7.44 7.83 0.18
C LEU A 258 8.81 7.18 -0.06
N ALA A 259 9.72 7.27 0.91
CA ALA A 259 11.07 6.72 0.79
C ALA A 259 11.06 5.19 0.66
N LEU A 260 10.26 4.49 1.48
CA LEU A 260 10.19 3.03 1.47
C LEU A 260 9.51 2.47 0.21
N TRP A 261 8.58 3.22 -0.40
CA TRP A 261 8.02 2.91 -1.71
C TRP A 261 8.92 3.36 -2.88
N ASN A 262 10.14 3.88 -2.61
CA ASN A 262 11.06 4.45 -3.60
C ASN A 262 10.43 5.60 -4.42
N ARG A 263 9.60 6.45 -3.78
CA ARG A 263 8.95 7.64 -4.36
C ARG A 263 9.41 8.94 -3.75
N GLY A 264 10.24 8.88 -2.73
CA GLY A 264 10.85 10.04 -2.07
C GLY A 264 12.31 9.85 -1.75
N PRO A 265 13.02 10.95 -1.50
CA PRO A 265 14.42 10.93 -1.11
C PRO A 265 14.61 10.38 0.32
N TYR A 266 15.82 9.92 0.62
CA TYR A 266 16.25 9.56 1.97
C TYR A 266 16.99 10.70 2.68
N GLU A 267 17.33 11.77 1.97
CA GLU A 267 18.13 12.89 2.47
C GLU A 267 17.46 13.67 3.61
N GLY A 268 16.13 13.65 3.69
CA GLY A 268 15.36 14.26 4.80
C GLY A 268 15.21 13.37 6.02
N LEU A 269 15.58 12.08 5.91
CA LEU A 269 15.44 11.10 6.99
C LEU A 269 16.70 11.03 7.86
N GLU A 270 16.50 10.84 9.17
CA GLU A 270 17.60 10.51 10.08
C GLU A 270 17.97 9.03 9.91
N VAL A 271 19.15 8.77 9.34
CA VAL A 271 19.68 7.41 9.17
C VAL A 271 20.89 7.23 10.07
N SER A 272 20.88 6.17 10.90
CA SER A 272 21.97 5.84 11.80
C SER A 272 22.33 4.35 11.77
N GLY A 273 23.60 4.03 11.99
CA GLY A 273 24.13 2.66 11.91
C GLY A 273 24.59 2.28 10.50
N ASP A 274 24.37 1.04 10.08
CA ASP A 274 24.84 0.48 8.82
C ASP A 274 23.96 0.92 7.63
N THR A 275 24.33 2.02 6.99
CA THR A 275 23.61 2.61 5.86
C THR A 275 23.51 1.72 4.62
N SER A 276 24.36 0.69 4.50
CA SER A 276 24.26 -0.27 3.40
C SER A 276 22.94 -1.04 3.36
N LEU A 277 22.20 -1.06 4.49
CA LEU A 277 20.83 -1.60 4.55
C LEU A 277 19.81 -0.73 3.83
N VAL A 278 19.98 0.59 3.87
CA VAL A 278 19.15 1.52 3.07
C VAL A 278 19.42 1.32 1.58
N GLU A 279 20.68 1.20 1.19
CA GLU A 279 21.04 0.92 -0.22
C GLU A 279 20.51 -0.45 -0.68
N LEU A 280 20.56 -1.47 0.19
CA LEU A 280 19.96 -2.78 -0.09
C LEU A 280 18.45 -2.63 -0.33
N TRP A 281 17.75 -1.91 0.55
CA TRP A 281 16.32 -1.63 0.41
C TRP A 281 16.01 -0.97 -0.93
N GLN A 282 16.65 0.14 -1.24
CA GLN A 282 16.42 0.88 -2.49
C GLN A 282 16.59 0.03 -3.75
N ARG A 283 17.53 -0.92 -3.73
CA ARG A 283 17.78 -1.82 -4.88
C ARG A 283 16.82 -2.99 -4.96
N THR A 284 16.27 -3.46 -3.85
CA THR A 284 15.56 -4.75 -3.79
C THR A 284 14.10 -4.67 -3.37
N ALA A 285 13.68 -3.57 -2.74
CA ALA A 285 12.33 -3.40 -2.22
C ALA A 285 11.32 -3.00 -3.30
N ALA A 286 11.28 -3.74 -4.38
CA ALA A 286 10.22 -3.62 -5.36
C ALA A 286 9.07 -4.57 -4.98
N VAL A 287 7.85 -4.06 -5.03
CA VAL A 287 6.64 -4.88 -4.92
C VAL A 287 6.37 -5.48 -6.30
N ILE A 288 6.41 -6.82 -6.38
CA ILE A 288 6.25 -7.59 -7.62
C ILE A 288 5.01 -8.46 -7.49
#